data_96c54ba16175992e942be3f7d315de29
#
_entry.id   96c54ba16175992e942be3f7d315de29
#
_cell.length_a   1.000
_cell.length_b   1.000
_cell.length_c   1.000
_cell.angle_alpha   90.00
_cell.angle_beta   90.00
_cell.angle_gamma   90.00
#
_symmetry.space_group_name_H-M   'P 1'
#
loop_
_entity.id
_entity.type
_entity.pdbx_description
1 polymer ?
#
loop_
_entity_poly.entity_id
_entity_poly.type
_entity_poly.pdbx_seq_one_letter_code
_entity_poly.pdbx_strand_id
1 'polypeptide(L)'
;THSSIDAVDNLMAKYGFKADEIAEILIIINPFVYGMCGGTAIHPMNAAQLSIPYSVAADLVFGSASLASFTREKREDPCIAETMAKIRFEVDKRQKDDDEPIVQVTLKDGRAFETRVPMPLGSPVNPVTDEALLKKFRSVVGMVLSPADVDALAERLLSLIEVTDVRAEVAEILGRTPAHREVFRA
;
A
#
# COMPACT_ATOMS: atom_id res chain seq x y z
N THR A 1 -1.87 8.00 -1.47
CA THR A 1 -2.57 6.72 -1.14
C THR A 1 -2.24 6.24 0.27
N HIS A 2 -0.97 6.33 0.74
CA HIS A 2 -0.53 5.73 2.00
C HIS A 2 -1.32 6.24 3.21
N SER A 3 -1.43 7.55 3.39
CA SER A 3 -2.15 8.16 4.50
C SER A 3 -3.64 7.76 4.58
N SER A 4 -4.27 7.49 3.43
CA SER A 4 -5.66 7.01 3.40
C SER A 4 -5.77 5.56 3.90
N ILE A 5 -4.81 4.69 3.57
CA ILE A 5 -4.73 3.32 4.08
C ILE A 5 -4.46 3.36 5.57
N ASP A 6 -3.38 4.05 5.99
CA ASP A 6 -3.02 4.20 7.40
C ASP A 6 -4.18 4.77 8.24
N ALA A 7 -4.99 5.67 7.66
CA ALA A 7 -6.13 6.26 8.35
C ALA A 7 -7.22 5.21 8.62
N VAL A 8 -7.56 4.38 7.65
CA VAL A 8 -8.55 3.30 7.81
C VAL A 8 -8.04 2.28 8.83
N ASP A 9 -6.79 1.84 8.71
CA ASP A 9 -6.17 0.88 9.63
C ASP A 9 -6.14 1.40 11.07
N ASN A 10 -5.76 2.68 11.25
CA ASN A 10 -5.74 3.32 12.56
C ASN A 10 -7.14 3.40 13.19
N LEU A 11 -8.17 3.69 12.39
CA LEU A 11 -9.55 3.69 12.88
C LEU A 11 -10.01 2.29 13.26
N MET A 12 -9.72 1.27 12.42
CA MET A 12 -10.04 -0.12 12.72
C MET A 12 -9.36 -0.60 14.00
N ALA A 13 -8.07 -0.33 14.15
CA ALA A 13 -7.31 -0.71 15.34
C ALA A 13 -7.80 0.01 16.60
N LYS A 14 -8.12 1.31 16.50
CA LYS A 14 -8.54 2.12 17.65
C LYS A 14 -9.93 1.79 18.16
N TYR A 15 -10.87 1.51 17.25
CA TYR A 15 -12.28 1.33 17.58
C TYR A 15 -12.77 -0.12 17.49
N GLY A 16 -11.92 -1.05 17.04
CA GLY A 16 -12.15 -2.49 17.06
C GLY A 16 -13.21 -3.00 16.07
N PHE A 17 -13.52 -2.24 15.01
CA PHE A 17 -14.43 -2.69 13.95
C PHE A 17 -13.68 -3.41 12.82
N LYS A 18 -14.42 -4.20 12.03
CA LYS A 18 -13.87 -4.97 10.91
C LYS A 18 -14.31 -4.39 9.57
N ALA A 19 -13.61 -4.79 8.50
CA ALA A 19 -13.88 -4.33 7.13
C ALA A 19 -15.31 -4.62 6.65
N ASP A 20 -15.90 -5.74 7.07
CA ASP A 20 -17.26 -6.13 6.71
C ASP A 20 -18.35 -5.29 7.40
N GLU A 21 -18.01 -4.60 8.49
CA GLU A 21 -18.92 -3.67 9.20
C GLU A 21 -18.97 -2.28 8.53
N ILE A 22 -18.05 -1.96 7.61
CA ILE A 22 -17.97 -0.67 6.93
C ILE A 22 -19.11 -0.54 5.92
N ALA A 23 -19.89 0.54 6.06
CA ALA A 23 -20.93 0.95 5.12
C ALA A 23 -20.38 1.94 4.08
N GLU A 24 -19.62 2.95 4.50
CA GLU A 24 -19.06 4.00 3.63
C GLU A 24 -17.70 4.50 4.16
N ILE A 25 -16.82 4.87 3.25
CA ILE A 25 -15.57 5.59 3.52
C ILE A 25 -15.62 6.88 2.71
N LEU A 26 -15.67 8.03 3.39
CA LEU A 26 -15.55 9.34 2.77
C LEU A 26 -14.12 9.86 2.92
N ILE A 27 -13.51 10.23 1.80
CA ILE A 27 -12.15 10.79 1.75
C ILE A 27 -12.25 12.25 1.32
N ILE A 28 -11.99 13.16 2.26
CA ILE A 28 -11.98 14.61 2.02
C ILE A 28 -10.55 15.00 1.64
N ILE A 29 -10.37 15.48 0.42
CA ILE A 29 -9.07 15.56 -0.23
C ILE A 29 -8.92 16.85 -1.02
N ASN A 30 -7.69 17.36 -1.17
CA ASN A 30 -7.40 18.50 -2.03
C ASN A 30 -7.55 18.18 -3.53
N PRO A 31 -7.79 19.20 -4.40
CA PRO A 31 -7.99 18.99 -5.82
C PRO A 31 -6.81 18.36 -6.55
N PHE A 32 -5.56 18.67 -6.13
CA PHE A 32 -4.35 18.17 -6.75
C PHE A 32 -4.21 16.64 -6.57
N VAL A 33 -4.30 16.16 -5.32
CA VAL A 33 -4.20 14.73 -5.01
C VAL A 33 -5.40 13.97 -5.57
N TYR A 34 -6.61 14.56 -5.54
CA TYR A 34 -7.77 13.94 -6.19
C TYR A 34 -7.56 13.75 -7.68
N GLY A 35 -7.04 14.77 -8.38
CA GLY A 35 -6.72 14.67 -9.82
C GLY A 35 -5.69 13.58 -10.15
N MET A 36 -4.76 13.34 -9.23
CA MET A 36 -3.71 12.33 -9.37
C MET A 36 -4.18 10.91 -9.02
N CYS A 37 -4.91 10.76 -7.91
CA CYS A 37 -5.13 9.47 -7.25
C CYS A 37 -6.62 9.14 -6.99
N GLY A 38 -7.57 10.00 -7.37
CA GLY A 38 -9.01 9.79 -7.17
C GLY A 38 -9.64 8.84 -8.20
N GLY A 39 -8.90 8.40 -9.22
CA GLY A 39 -9.39 7.52 -10.27
C GLY A 39 -9.75 6.11 -9.77
N THR A 40 -10.71 5.46 -10.45
CA THR A 40 -11.19 4.10 -10.13
C THR A 40 -10.75 3.06 -11.16
N ALA A 41 -9.92 3.42 -12.14
CA ALA A 41 -9.41 2.49 -13.12
C ALA A 41 -8.48 1.46 -12.47
N ILE A 42 -8.75 0.19 -12.76
CA ILE A 42 -7.95 -0.94 -12.28
C ILE A 42 -7.01 -1.51 -13.36
N HIS A 43 -7.10 -0.99 -14.57
CA HIS A 43 -6.25 -1.33 -15.70
C HIS A 43 -5.71 -0.06 -16.38
N PRO A 44 -4.44 -0.08 -16.79
CA PRO A 44 -3.40 -1.05 -16.47
C PRO A 44 -3.00 -1.03 -14.99
N MET A 45 -2.08 -1.90 -14.55
CA MET A 45 -1.68 -2.06 -13.14
C MET A 45 -1.26 -0.73 -12.48
N ASN A 46 -0.54 0.13 -13.20
CA ASN A 46 -0.11 1.43 -12.67
C ASN A 46 -1.30 2.37 -12.37
N ALA A 47 -2.43 2.24 -13.10
CA ALA A 47 -3.64 3.00 -12.78
C ALA A 47 -4.20 2.57 -11.41
N ALA A 48 -4.24 1.26 -11.13
CA ALA A 48 -4.65 0.75 -9.82
C ALA A 48 -3.69 1.20 -8.71
N GLN A 49 -2.38 1.20 -8.96
CA GLN A 49 -1.36 1.64 -7.99
C GLN A 49 -1.49 3.13 -7.61
N LEU A 50 -1.98 3.95 -8.53
CA LEU A 50 -2.26 5.37 -8.28
C LEU A 50 -3.68 5.61 -7.74
N SER A 51 -4.54 4.60 -7.71
CA SER A 51 -5.92 4.71 -7.24
C SER A 51 -6.00 4.58 -5.72
N ILE A 52 -6.44 5.64 -5.03
CA ILE A 52 -6.78 5.57 -3.60
C ILE A 52 -7.92 4.57 -3.37
N PRO A 53 -9.04 4.59 -4.13
CA PRO A 53 -10.11 3.62 -3.94
C PRO A 53 -9.64 2.18 -4.06
N TYR A 54 -8.81 1.87 -5.06
CA TYR A 54 -8.26 0.54 -5.21
C TYR A 54 -7.33 0.16 -4.05
N SER A 55 -6.40 1.05 -3.68
CA SER A 55 -5.41 0.76 -2.65
C SER A 55 -6.06 0.52 -1.28
N VAL A 56 -7.05 1.34 -0.90
CA VAL A 56 -7.83 1.14 0.33
C VAL A 56 -8.66 -0.14 0.25
N ALA A 57 -9.31 -0.43 -0.89
CA ALA A 57 -10.06 -1.65 -1.07
C ALA A 57 -9.16 -2.90 -1.01
N ALA A 58 -7.98 -2.86 -1.62
CA ALA A 58 -7.02 -3.96 -1.60
C ALA A 58 -6.53 -4.26 -0.17
N ASP A 59 -6.29 -3.23 0.61
CA ASP A 59 -5.92 -3.38 2.01
C ASP A 59 -7.03 -4.02 2.84
N LEU A 60 -8.26 -3.53 2.72
CA LEU A 60 -9.42 -4.08 3.42
C LEU A 60 -9.76 -5.52 3.02
N VAL A 61 -9.60 -5.88 1.74
CA VAL A 61 -9.97 -7.22 1.22
C VAL A 61 -8.86 -8.24 1.43
N PHE A 62 -7.59 -7.84 1.22
CA PHE A 62 -6.45 -8.77 1.25
C PHE A 62 -5.57 -8.62 2.49
N GLY A 63 -5.86 -7.64 3.36
CA GLY A 63 -5.05 -7.32 4.55
C GLY A 63 -3.72 -6.63 4.20
N SER A 64 -3.57 -6.14 2.96
CA SER A 64 -2.38 -5.42 2.51
C SER A 64 -2.58 -4.83 1.12
N ALA A 65 -2.15 -3.58 0.91
CA ALA A 65 -1.95 -2.98 -0.41
C ALA A 65 -0.52 -3.20 -0.92
N SER A 66 0.05 -4.39 -0.73
CA SER A 66 1.38 -4.77 -1.20
C SER A 66 1.39 -5.04 -2.71
N LEU A 67 2.59 -5.18 -3.31
CA LEU A 67 2.72 -5.43 -4.75
C LEU A 67 1.93 -6.68 -5.20
N ALA A 68 1.87 -7.71 -4.37
CA ALA A 68 1.09 -8.93 -4.64
C ALA A 68 -0.43 -8.68 -4.77
N SER A 69 -0.93 -7.60 -4.18
CA SER A 69 -2.34 -7.21 -4.25
C SER A 69 -2.71 -6.50 -5.56
N PHE A 70 -1.72 -6.23 -6.46
CA PHE A 70 -1.94 -5.56 -7.74
C PHE A 70 -1.85 -6.49 -8.96
N THR A 71 -1.79 -7.80 -8.77
CA THR A 71 -1.88 -8.77 -9.88
C THR A 71 -3.23 -8.63 -10.59
N ARG A 72 -3.31 -9.08 -11.84
CA ARG A 72 -4.56 -9.00 -12.62
C ARG A 72 -5.71 -9.70 -11.91
N GLU A 73 -5.47 -10.92 -11.41
CA GLU A 73 -6.46 -11.71 -10.67
C GLU A 73 -7.02 -10.94 -9.47
N LYS A 74 -6.13 -10.28 -8.67
CA LYS A 74 -6.52 -9.49 -7.51
C LYS A 74 -7.29 -8.23 -7.89
N ARG A 75 -6.90 -7.57 -8.98
CA ARG A 75 -7.61 -6.38 -9.46
C ARG A 75 -9.02 -6.67 -9.97
N GLU A 76 -9.23 -7.86 -10.52
CA GLU A 76 -10.50 -8.32 -11.07
C GLU A 76 -11.36 -9.08 -10.03
N ASP A 77 -10.92 -9.19 -8.77
CA ASP A 77 -11.69 -9.81 -7.69
C ASP A 77 -12.99 -9.02 -7.43
N PRO A 78 -14.17 -9.67 -7.44
CA PRO A 78 -15.45 -8.99 -7.21
C PRO A 78 -15.51 -8.22 -5.88
N CYS A 79 -14.86 -8.72 -4.82
CA CYS A 79 -14.83 -8.06 -3.51
C CYS A 79 -14.13 -6.68 -3.58
N ILE A 80 -13.19 -6.50 -4.51
CA ILE A 80 -12.55 -5.21 -4.77
C ILE A 80 -13.58 -4.21 -5.30
N ALA A 81 -14.33 -4.57 -6.34
CA ALA A 81 -15.34 -3.69 -6.91
C ALA A 81 -16.40 -3.29 -5.88
N GLU A 82 -16.89 -4.26 -5.08
CA GLU A 82 -17.84 -4.03 -3.99
C GLU A 82 -17.28 -3.08 -2.93
N THR A 83 -16.02 -3.24 -2.56
CA THR A 83 -15.37 -2.41 -1.54
C THR A 83 -15.08 -1.01 -2.08
N MET A 84 -14.58 -0.89 -3.32
CA MET A 84 -14.38 0.40 -3.98
C MET A 84 -15.67 1.21 -4.09
N ALA A 85 -16.82 0.56 -4.30
CA ALA A 85 -18.13 1.21 -4.38
C ALA A 85 -18.55 1.90 -3.07
N LYS A 86 -17.96 1.54 -1.93
CA LYS A 86 -18.20 2.18 -0.63
C LYS A 86 -17.34 3.45 -0.43
N ILE A 87 -16.36 3.69 -1.29
CA ILE A 87 -15.39 4.79 -1.14
C ILE A 87 -15.86 5.98 -1.97
N ARG A 88 -16.01 7.13 -1.32
CA ARG A 88 -16.41 8.40 -1.91
C ARG A 88 -15.39 9.47 -1.65
N PHE A 89 -15.40 10.49 -2.48
CA PHE A 89 -14.55 11.66 -2.31
C PHE A 89 -15.38 12.92 -2.11
N GLU A 90 -14.89 13.79 -1.24
CA GLU A 90 -15.24 15.21 -1.19
C GLU A 90 -13.97 16.02 -1.50
N VAL A 91 -14.03 16.85 -2.55
CA VAL A 91 -12.89 17.68 -2.94
C VAL A 91 -12.98 19.02 -2.22
N ASP A 92 -12.13 19.23 -1.21
CA ASP A 92 -12.06 20.49 -0.46
C ASP A 92 -10.97 21.41 -1.03
N LYS A 93 -11.40 22.44 -1.76
CA LYS A 93 -10.51 23.44 -2.37
C LYS A 93 -9.77 24.33 -1.35
N ARG A 94 -10.10 24.24 -0.06
CA ARG A 94 -9.41 24.99 1.01
C ARG A 94 -8.18 24.25 1.51
N GLN A 95 -8.08 22.95 1.27
CA GLN A 95 -6.89 22.17 1.57
C GLN A 95 -5.76 22.57 0.62
N LYS A 96 -4.54 22.60 1.15
CA LYS A 96 -3.32 22.81 0.36
C LYS A 96 -2.94 21.53 -0.38
N ASP A 97 -2.08 21.67 -1.39
CA ASP A 97 -1.64 20.53 -2.20
C ASP A 97 -0.82 19.48 -1.41
N ASP A 98 -0.20 19.90 -0.30
CA ASP A 98 0.56 19.07 0.62
C ASP A 98 -0.25 18.58 1.84
N ASP A 99 -1.52 18.98 1.97
CA ASP A 99 -2.39 18.47 3.01
C ASP A 99 -2.75 17.00 2.75
N GLU A 100 -2.57 16.17 3.77
CA GLU A 100 -3.04 14.79 3.72
C GLU A 100 -4.57 14.71 3.88
N PRO A 101 -5.24 13.73 3.27
CA PRO A 101 -6.69 13.62 3.31
C PRO A 101 -7.23 13.37 4.73
N ILE A 102 -8.47 13.84 4.97
CA ILE A 102 -9.27 13.42 6.11
C ILE A 102 -10.08 12.20 5.68
N VAL A 103 -10.08 11.15 6.49
CA VAL A 103 -10.83 9.93 6.23
C VAL A 103 -11.91 9.76 7.29
N GLN A 104 -13.17 9.64 6.83
CA GLN A 104 -14.33 9.32 7.66
C GLN A 104 -14.81 7.91 7.30
N VAL A 105 -15.02 7.08 8.30
CA VAL A 105 -15.57 5.72 8.14
C VAL A 105 -16.92 5.67 8.84
N THR A 106 -17.98 5.31 8.11
CA THR A 106 -19.31 5.07 8.65
C THR A 106 -19.58 3.58 8.63
N LEU A 107 -19.99 3.03 9.77
CA LEU A 107 -20.35 1.63 9.93
C LEU A 107 -21.83 1.37 9.61
N LYS A 108 -22.16 0.12 9.34
CA LYS A 108 -23.54 -0.34 9.07
C LYS A 108 -24.51 -0.10 10.23
N ASP A 109 -24.00 0.02 11.46
CA ASP A 109 -24.79 0.33 12.67
C ASP A 109 -24.97 1.85 12.91
N GLY A 110 -24.42 2.69 12.01
CA GLY A 110 -24.54 4.14 12.06
C GLY A 110 -23.43 4.85 12.87
N ARG A 111 -22.52 4.13 13.54
CA ARG A 111 -21.34 4.76 14.13
C ARG A 111 -20.44 5.35 13.04
N ALA A 112 -19.87 6.51 13.31
CA ALA A 112 -18.96 7.18 12.38
C ALA A 112 -17.69 7.62 13.12
N PHE A 113 -16.56 7.48 12.44
CA PHE A 113 -15.24 7.81 12.96
C PHE A 113 -14.46 8.61 11.92
N GLU A 114 -13.60 9.51 12.39
CA GLU A 114 -12.80 10.36 11.51
C GLU A 114 -11.35 10.40 12.00
N THR A 115 -10.43 10.47 11.06
CA THR A 115 -9.02 10.74 11.35
C THR A 115 -8.32 11.40 10.16
N ARG A 116 -7.18 12.04 10.43
CA ARG A 116 -6.19 12.45 9.44
C ARG A 116 -4.85 11.89 9.88
N VAL A 117 -4.10 11.32 8.95
CA VAL A 117 -2.71 10.87 9.17
C VAL A 117 -1.78 11.87 8.50
N PRO A 118 -1.25 12.85 9.24
CA PRO A 118 -0.44 13.92 8.65
C PRO A 118 0.92 13.43 8.13
N MET A 119 1.40 12.30 8.67
CA MET A 119 2.67 11.68 8.30
C MET A 119 2.47 10.18 8.15
N PRO A 120 2.32 9.70 6.90
CA PRO A 120 2.10 8.27 6.65
C PRO A 120 3.29 7.43 7.12
N LEU A 121 3.02 6.18 7.43
CA LEU A 121 4.04 5.21 7.84
C LEU A 121 5.10 5.05 6.73
N GLY A 122 6.37 5.14 7.12
CA GLY A 122 7.51 5.13 6.20
C GLY A 122 8.00 6.53 5.80
N SER A 123 7.36 7.61 6.30
CA SER A 123 7.91 8.96 6.16
C SER A 123 9.11 9.17 7.09
N PRO A 124 9.98 10.17 6.85
CA PRO A 124 11.16 10.42 7.69
C PRO A 124 10.84 10.68 9.17
N VAL A 125 9.65 11.21 9.46
CA VAL A 125 9.20 11.52 10.84
C VAL A 125 8.32 10.42 11.43
N ASN A 126 7.91 9.43 10.64
CA ASN A 126 7.16 8.24 11.06
C ASN A 126 7.74 7.01 10.36
N PRO A 127 9.01 6.62 10.67
CA PRO A 127 9.69 5.54 9.98
C PRO A 127 9.06 4.18 10.29
N VAL A 128 9.19 3.25 9.36
CA VAL A 128 8.89 1.83 9.61
C VAL A 128 9.97 1.22 10.52
N THR A 129 9.60 0.20 11.27
CA THR A 129 10.58 -0.61 12.01
C THR A 129 11.41 -1.48 11.06
N ASP A 130 12.61 -1.88 11.51
CA ASP A 130 13.46 -2.80 10.74
C ASP A 130 12.74 -4.13 10.43
N GLU A 131 11.94 -4.62 11.38
CA GLU A 131 11.13 -5.82 11.19
C GLU A 131 10.08 -5.63 10.07
N ALA A 132 9.37 -4.49 10.06
CA ALA A 132 8.41 -4.17 9.02
C ALA A 132 9.09 -4.00 7.65
N LEU A 133 10.28 -3.40 7.61
CA LEU A 133 11.09 -3.27 6.41
C LEU A 133 11.52 -4.64 5.87
N LEU A 134 12.02 -5.52 6.73
CA LEU A 134 12.39 -6.88 6.36
C LEU A 134 11.19 -7.72 5.92
N LYS A 135 10.03 -7.56 6.57
CA LYS A 135 8.79 -8.21 6.14
C LYS A 135 8.41 -7.79 4.72
N LYS A 136 8.46 -6.49 4.42
CA LYS A 136 8.22 -5.96 3.08
C LYS A 136 9.25 -6.50 2.07
N PHE A 137 10.53 -6.48 2.41
CA PHE A 137 11.60 -7.02 1.59
C PHE A 137 11.34 -8.49 1.22
N ARG A 138 11.06 -9.35 2.22
CA ARG A 138 10.75 -10.77 2.01
C ARG A 138 9.52 -10.96 1.12
N SER A 139 8.49 -10.16 1.32
CA SER A 139 7.26 -10.22 0.50
C SER A 139 7.54 -9.90 -0.98
N VAL A 140 8.32 -8.86 -1.26
CA VAL A 140 8.60 -8.41 -2.62
C VAL A 140 9.63 -9.33 -3.31
N VAL A 141 10.74 -9.60 -2.65
CA VAL A 141 11.84 -10.40 -3.22
C VAL A 141 11.46 -11.89 -3.33
N GLY A 142 10.64 -12.37 -2.41
CA GLY A 142 10.09 -13.73 -2.45
C GLY A 142 9.14 -14.01 -3.63
N MET A 143 8.70 -12.97 -4.35
CA MET A 143 8.00 -13.16 -5.63
C MET A 143 8.92 -13.71 -6.74
N VAL A 144 10.23 -13.58 -6.56
CA VAL A 144 11.25 -13.92 -7.59
C VAL A 144 12.27 -14.96 -7.08
N LEU A 145 12.64 -14.91 -5.80
CA LEU A 145 13.66 -15.77 -5.20
C LEU A 145 13.04 -16.81 -4.25
N SER A 146 13.81 -17.88 -3.98
CA SER A 146 13.43 -18.84 -2.94
C SER A 146 13.54 -18.23 -1.54
N PRO A 147 12.81 -18.72 -0.52
CA PRO A 147 12.92 -18.20 0.84
C PRO A 147 14.36 -18.18 1.39
N ALA A 148 15.15 -19.22 1.11
CA ALA A 148 16.54 -19.28 1.55
C ALA A 148 17.41 -18.20 0.89
N ASP A 149 17.21 -17.96 -0.42
CA ASP A 149 17.93 -16.91 -1.15
C ASP A 149 17.51 -15.50 -0.67
N VAL A 150 16.22 -15.32 -0.33
CA VAL A 150 15.70 -14.04 0.21
C VAL A 150 16.38 -13.71 1.54
N ASP A 151 16.48 -14.66 2.47
CA ASP A 151 17.12 -14.44 3.76
C ASP A 151 18.62 -14.19 3.62
N ALA A 152 19.32 -14.99 2.79
CA ALA A 152 20.73 -14.77 2.50
C ALA A 152 20.99 -13.40 1.86
N LEU A 153 20.11 -12.96 0.97
CA LEU A 153 20.21 -11.64 0.35
C LEU A 153 19.94 -10.51 1.37
N ALA A 154 18.97 -10.69 2.27
CA ALA A 154 18.68 -9.72 3.32
C ALA A 154 19.90 -9.51 4.24
N GLU A 155 20.54 -10.59 4.68
CA GLU A 155 21.75 -10.56 5.52
C GLU A 155 22.90 -9.80 4.81
N ARG A 156 23.14 -10.09 3.54
CA ARG A 156 24.18 -9.42 2.75
C ARG A 156 23.91 -7.92 2.58
N LEU A 157 22.65 -7.52 2.34
CA LEU A 157 22.29 -6.11 2.19
C LEU A 157 22.39 -5.35 3.52
N LEU A 158 22.06 -5.97 4.64
CA LEU A 158 22.20 -5.35 5.98
C LEU A 158 23.67 -5.16 6.36
N SER A 159 24.58 -6.02 5.88
CA SER A 159 26.03 -5.90 6.13
C SER A 159 26.77 -5.12 5.04
N LEU A 160 26.08 -4.49 4.09
CA LEU A 160 26.68 -3.81 2.94
C LEU A 160 27.67 -2.70 3.34
N ILE A 161 27.46 -2.07 4.50
CA ILE A 161 28.36 -1.04 5.04
C ILE A 161 29.76 -1.58 5.39
N GLU A 162 29.88 -2.89 5.63
CA GLU A 162 31.14 -3.57 5.97
C GLU A 162 31.90 -4.06 4.73
N VAL A 163 31.26 -3.96 3.54
CA VAL A 163 31.83 -4.48 2.30
C VAL A 163 32.86 -3.52 1.73
N THR A 164 34.05 -4.01 1.41
CA THR A 164 35.16 -3.23 0.86
C THR A 164 35.05 -2.97 -0.64
N ASP A 165 34.42 -3.88 -1.41
CA ASP A 165 34.13 -3.71 -2.84
C ASP A 165 32.63 -3.91 -3.12
N VAL A 166 31.89 -2.80 -2.98
CA VAL A 166 30.44 -2.77 -3.22
C VAL A 166 30.10 -3.16 -4.67
N ARG A 167 30.98 -2.86 -5.66
CA ARG A 167 30.72 -3.22 -7.05
C ARG A 167 30.73 -4.74 -7.24
N ALA A 168 31.72 -5.42 -6.70
CA ALA A 168 31.81 -6.86 -6.77
C ALA A 168 30.63 -7.53 -6.05
N GLU A 169 30.26 -7.02 -4.86
CA GLU A 169 29.13 -7.51 -4.08
C GLU A 169 27.79 -7.38 -4.83
N VAL A 170 27.50 -6.21 -5.37
CA VAL A 170 26.28 -5.97 -6.15
C VAL A 170 26.24 -6.82 -7.43
N ALA A 171 27.39 -6.95 -8.13
CA ALA A 171 27.45 -7.80 -9.33
C ALA A 171 27.16 -9.27 -9.01
N GLU A 172 27.63 -9.77 -7.88
CA GLU A 172 27.33 -11.14 -7.43
C GLU A 172 25.85 -11.30 -7.06
N ILE A 173 25.27 -10.36 -6.33
CA ILE A 173 23.84 -10.34 -5.99
C ILE A 173 22.99 -10.39 -7.26
N LEU A 174 23.24 -9.50 -8.22
CA LEU A 174 22.50 -9.43 -9.48
C LEU A 174 22.70 -10.67 -10.36
N GLY A 175 23.91 -11.24 -10.36
CA GLY A 175 24.22 -12.46 -11.12
C GLY A 175 23.48 -13.71 -10.63
N ARG A 176 23.03 -13.73 -9.40
CA ARG A 176 22.24 -14.84 -8.82
C ARG A 176 20.73 -14.68 -9.09
N THR A 177 20.30 -13.50 -9.53
CA THR A 177 18.87 -13.28 -9.82
C THR A 177 18.48 -14.02 -11.09
N PRO A 178 17.47 -14.93 -11.06
CA PRO A 178 17.02 -15.63 -12.24
C PRO A 178 16.57 -14.63 -13.31
N ALA A 179 17.11 -14.75 -14.51
CA ALA A 179 16.65 -13.98 -15.65
C ALA A 179 15.16 -14.28 -15.89
N HIS A 180 14.31 -13.32 -15.67
CA HIS A 180 12.88 -13.29 -16.00
C HIS A 180 12.00 -14.44 -15.45
N ARG A 181 11.35 -14.20 -14.31
CA ARG A 181 10.03 -14.82 -14.08
C ARG A 181 8.94 -13.89 -14.60
N GLU A 182 7.99 -14.44 -15.37
CA GLU A 182 6.84 -13.73 -15.96
C GLU A 182 5.78 -13.28 -14.93
N VAL A 183 6.20 -12.89 -13.73
CA VAL A 183 5.29 -12.56 -12.60
C VAL A 183 4.43 -11.34 -12.89
N PHE A 184 4.84 -10.49 -13.83
CA PHE A 184 4.18 -9.22 -14.13
C PHE A 184 3.78 -9.02 -15.60
N ARG A 185 3.65 -10.10 -16.38
CA ARG A 185 3.04 -9.93 -17.69
C ARG A 185 1.59 -9.48 -17.51
N ALA A 186 1.32 -8.26 -18.00
CA ALA A 186 0.11 -7.48 -17.91
C ALA A 186 -1.18 -8.23 -18.29
#